data_139b2b3da118af73f08e7de362212957
#
_entry.id   139b2b3da118af73f08e7de362212957
#
_cell.length_a   1.000
_cell.length_b   1.000
_cell.length_c   1.000
_cell.angle_alpha   90.00
_cell.angle_beta   90.00
_cell.angle_gamma   90.00
#
_symmetry.space_group_name_H-M   'P 1'
#
loop_
_entity.id
_entity.type
_entity.pdbx_description
1 polymer ?
#
loop_
_entity_poly.entity_id
_entity_poly.type
_entity_poly.pdbx_seq_one_letter_code
_entity_poly.pdbx_strand_id
1 'polypeptide(L)'
;SVNLEKNRKKTLNAVKLCEAVKKEVYPKVLVVGGGIFGTTSATMLSNAGYNVTLHEELDSIMKCASNINQYRLHKGYHYPRSKETVNECLDGIKQFKRKYGDSVVNGDINHFYAISSRDSLVSSEDYIKFLDDMGLEYNLHEPINGTDLTIEVDEELFDSDKLTIQSSYKMKGVGVNVVLNKHTTKEDFDDYDYVVIATYSKLNELLDNKKQYQYEVVEKPVVRLPDSYKNKSVVVMDGPFMCLDPYKSDLHVLGHVKHAIHSTNVGDYPMVLNKDIVGYLNNGVISNPKITKIQRFIEAGMEFFEDF
;
A
#
# COMPACT_ATOMS: atom_id res chain seq x y z
N SER A 1 -26.17 13.67 53.75
CA SER A 1 -26.55 14.17 52.39
C SER A 1 -25.63 15.30 51.89
N VAL A 2 -25.20 16.23 52.75
CA VAL A 2 -24.37 17.39 52.39
C VAL A 2 -22.98 17.00 51.85
N ASN A 3 -22.37 15.89 52.28
CA ASN A 3 -21.06 15.45 51.82
C ASN A 3 -21.08 14.80 50.44
N LEU A 4 -22.17 14.18 50.07
CA LEU A 4 -22.36 13.56 48.71
C LEU A 4 -22.54 14.61 47.61
N GLU A 5 -23.27 15.68 47.91
CA GLU A 5 -23.46 16.79 46.93
C GLU A 5 -22.16 17.59 46.73
N LYS A 6 -21.40 17.81 47.79
CA LYS A 6 -20.11 18.50 47.73
C LYS A 6 -19.06 17.70 46.95
N ASN A 7 -19.05 16.36 47.04
CA ASN A 7 -18.17 15.49 46.31
C ASN A 7 -18.61 15.39 44.81
N ARG A 8 -19.91 15.32 44.53
CA ARG A 8 -20.46 15.34 43.17
C ARG A 8 -20.11 16.62 42.41
N LYS A 9 -20.21 17.78 43.13
CA LYS A 9 -19.82 19.08 42.55
C LYS A 9 -18.33 19.20 42.29
N LYS A 10 -17.46 18.63 43.15
CA LYS A 10 -16.01 18.56 42.95
C LYS A 10 -15.63 17.68 41.77
N THR A 11 -16.27 16.52 41.61
CA THR A 11 -16.05 15.60 40.51
C THR A 11 -16.51 16.22 39.16
N LEU A 12 -17.66 16.90 39.14
CA LEU A 12 -18.17 17.58 37.94
C LEU A 12 -17.26 18.75 37.53
N ASN A 13 -16.70 19.47 38.46
CA ASN A 13 -15.73 20.55 38.19
C ASN A 13 -14.39 20.00 37.72
N ALA A 14 -13.93 18.86 38.22
CA ALA A 14 -12.70 18.20 37.73
C ALA A 14 -12.87 17.68 36.33
N VAL A 15 -14.02 17.09 35.99
CA VAL A 15 -14.35 16.63 34.61
C VAL A 15 -14.38 17.82 33.64
N LYS A 16 -15.10 18.91 34.00
CA LYS A 16 -15.14 20.14 33.22
C LYS A 16 -13.78 20.79 33.04
N LEU A 17 -12.94 20.77 34.07
CA LEU A 17 -11.57 21.26 34.01
C LEU A 17 -10.70 20.39 33.11
N CYS A 18 -10.84 19.07 33.19
CA CYS A 18 -10.15 18.14 32.30
C CYS A 18 -10.60 18.32 30.83
N GLU A 19 -11.89 18.55 30.59
CA GLU A 19 -12.43 18.84 29.24
C GLU A 19 -11.95 20.22 28.72
N ALA A 20 -11.90 21.24 29.58
CA ALA A 20 -11.36 22.55 29.23
C ALA A 20 -9.86 22.51 28.97
N VAL A 21 -9.09 21.80 29.79
CA VAL A 21 -7.65 21.61 29.62
C VAL A 21 -7.36 20.81 28.33
N LYS A 22 -8.15 19.78 28.01
CA LYS A 22 -8.04 19.09 26.74
C LYS A 22 -8.34 19.98 25.52
N LYS A 23 -9.21 20.97 25.67
CA LYS A 23 -9.58 21.89 24.59
C LYS A 23 -8.55 22.98 24.30
N GLU A 24 -7.75 23.39 25.32
CA GLU A 24 -6.83 24.53 25.20
C GLU A 24 -5.34 24.16 25.03
N VAL A 25 -4.93 22.92 25.25
CA VAL A 25 -3.51 22.57 25.40
C VAL A 25 -2.94 21.76 24.25
N TYR A 26 -3.77 21.10 23.41
CA TYR A 26 -3.25 20.25 22.34
C TYR A 26 -3.53 20.84 20.97
N PRO A 27 -2.47 21.14 20.17
CA PRO A 27 -2.65 21.64 18.81
C PRO A 27 -3.54 20.72 17.98
N LYS A 28 -4.39 21.34 17.18
CA LYS A 28 -5.27 20.63 16.25
C LYS A 28 -4.50 20.29 14.99
N VAL A 29 -4.55 19.04 14.57
CA VAL A 29 -3.93 18.57 13.34
C VAL A 29 -4.97 17.98 12.40
N LEU A 30 -4.98 18.49 11.17
CA LEU A 30 -5.72 17.88 10.07
C LEU A 30 -4.78 16.92 9.31
N VAL A 31 -5.20 15.68 9.14
CA VAL A 31 -4.57 14.73 8.23
C VAL A 31 -5.50 14.52 7.04
N VAL A 32 -5.04 14.82 5.83
CA VAL A 32 -5.83 14.67 4.60
C VAL A 32 -5.38 13.44 3.83
N GLY A 33 -6.31 12.50 3.64
CA GLY A 33 -6.10 11.21 2.98
C GLY A 33 -6.01 10.04 3.96
N GLY A 34 -6.90 9.06 3.76
CA GLY A 34 -7.06 7.88 4.61
C GLY A 34 -6.29 6.64 4.12
N GLY A 35 -5.25 6.80 3.30
CA GLY A 35 -4.31 5.73 2.94
C GLY A 35 -3.37 5.36 4.08
N ILE A 36 -2.44 4.41 3.84
CA ILE A 36 -1.50 3.91 4.86
C ILE A 36 -0.67 5.03 5.51
N PHE A 37 -0.23 6.03 4.73
CA PHE A 37 0.54 7.15 5.25
C PHE A 37 -0.30 8.07 6.14
N GLY A 38 -1.52 8.42 5.71
CA GLY A 38 -2.39 9.30 6.49
C GLY A 38 -2.85 8.64 7.78
N THR A 39 -3.32 7.40 7.74
CA THR A 39 -3.77 6.66 8.94
C THR A 39 -2.63 6.41 9.93
N THR A 40 -1.41 6.13 9.42
CA THR A 40 -0.22 6.00 10.26
C THR A 40 0.14 7.33 10.93
N SER A 41 0.17 8.42 10.16
CA SER A 41 0.48 9.77 10.66
C SER A 41 -0.55 10.21 11.70
N ALA A 42 -1.83 10.01 11.42
CA ALA A 42 -2.91 10.37 12.34
C ALA A 42 -2.78 9.61 13.67
N THR A 43 -2.51 8.30 13.61
CA THR A 43 -2.30 7.48 14.80
C THR A 43 -1.09 7.94 15.61
N MET A 44 0.03 8.22 14.95
CA MET A 44 1.26 8.65 15.61
C MET A 44 1.11 10.02 16.27
N LEU A 45 0.50 10.98 15.57
CA LEU A 45 0.26 12.33 16.09
C LEU A 45 -0.70 12.32 17.27
N SER A 46 -1.79 11.54 17.20
CA SER A 46 -2.72 11.41 18.30
C SER A 46 -2.05 10.75 19.53
N ASN A 47 -1.19 9.73 19.33
CA ASN A 47 -0.39 9.15 20.42
C ASN A 47 0.60 10.16 21.02
N ALA A 48 1.07 11.13 20.24
CA ALA A 48 1.94 12.21 20.74
C ALA A 48 1.15 13.32 21.44
N GLY A 49 -0.17 13.20 21.58
CA GLY A 49 -1.02 14.14 22.33
C GLY A 49 -1.70 15.20 21.48
N TYR A 50 -1.57 15.19 20.16
CA TYR A 50 -2.27 16.13 19.29
C TYR A 50 -3.77 15.78 19.16
N ASN A 51 -4.60 16.82 18.96
CA ASN A 51 -6.01 16.63 18.63
C ASN A 51 -6.14 16.44 17.11
N VAL A 52 -6.29 15.19 16.67
CA VAL A 52 -6.19 14.82 15.25
C VAL A 52 -7.56 14.56 14.63
N THR A 53 -7.82 15.21 13.50
CA THR A 53 -8.92 14.88 12.58
C THR A 53 -8.32 14.36 11.26
N LEU A 54 -8.84 13.24 10.76
CA LEU A 54 -8.50 12.70 9.46
C LEU A 54 -9.69 12.87 8.51
N HIS A 55 -9.46 13.54 7.36
CA HIS A 55 -10.42 13.61 6.27
C HIS A 55 -10.07 12.59 5.19
N GLU A 56 -11.07 11.82 4.75
CA GLU A 56 -11.01 10.94 3.58
C GLU A 56 -12.16 11.26 2.64
N GLU A 57 -11.86 11.44 1.36
CA GLU A 57 -12.89 11.80 0.36
C GLU A 57 -13.82 10.63 0.01
N LEU A 58 -13.36 9.40 0.19
CA LEU A 58 -14.14 8.19 -0.06
C LEU A 58 -14.92 7.75 1.18
N ASP A 59 -15.79 6.77 0.99
CA ASP A 59 -16.64 6.20 2.04
C ASP A 59 -15.90 5.25 3.00
N SER A 60 -14.61 5.00 2.74
CA SER A 60 -13.74 4.17 3.58
C SER A 60 -12.28 4.56 3.41
N ILE A 61 -11.48 4.33 4.46
CA ILE A 61 -10.02 4.40 4.38
C ILE A 61 -9.44 3.26 3.53
N MET A 62 -8.20 3.39 3.10
CA MET A 62 -7.40 2.38 2.38
C MET A 62 -7.94 1.93 1.01
N LYS A 63 -8.86 2.64 0.37
CA LYS A 63 -9.48 2.20 -0.90
C LYS A 63 -8.61 2.34 -2.14
N CYS A 64 -7.61 3.22 -2.11
CA CYS A 64 -6.74 3.49 -3.26
C CYS A 64 -5.49 2.59 -3.28
N ALA A 65 -4.32 3.14 -3.55
CA ALA A 65 -3.06 2.40 -3.69
C ALA A 65 -2.71 1.52 -2.47
N SER A 66 -3.19 1.85 -1.27
CA SER A 66 -3.00 1.02 -0.07
C SER A 66 -3.74 -0.32 -0.11
N ASN A 67 -4.77 -0.44 -0.97
CA ASN A 67 -5.54 -1.66 -1.20
C ASN A 67 -5.30 -2.29 -2.57
N ILE A 68 -4.80 -1.52 -3.55
CA ILE A 68 -4.62 -1.98 -4.93
C ILE A 68 -3.13 -2.02 -5.25
N ASN A 69 -2.50 -3.15 -4.95
CA ASN A 69 -1.06 -3.38 -5.12
C ASN A 69 -0.76 -4.89 -5.26
N GLN A 70 0.48 -5.32 -5.09
CA GLN A 70 0.89 -6.73 -5.09
C GLN A 70 0.87 -7.38 -3.71
N TYR A 71 0.57 -6.63 -2.65
CA TYR A 71 0.50 -7.09 -1.26
C TYR A 71 1.79 -7.67 -0.68
N ARG A 72 2.94 -7.41 -1.31
CA ARG A 72 4.24 -7.94 -0.88
C ARG A 72 4.89 -7.06 0.18
N LEU A 73 5.52 -7.70 1.14
CA LEU A 73 6.45 -7.07 2.09
C LEU A 73 7.88 -7.30 1.58
N HIS A 74 8.35 -6.40 0.71
CA HIS A 74 9.62 -6.54 0.03
C HIS A 74 10.81 -6.51 0.99
N LYS A 75 11.66 -7.55 0.94
CA LYS A 75 12.98 -7.57 1.61
C LYS A 75 14.11 -7.05 0.72
N GLY A 76 13.79 -6.64 -0.50
CA GLY A 76 14.76 -6.04 -1.42
C GLY A 76 15.13 -6.88 -2.64
N TYR A 77 14.73 -8.13 -2.73
CA TYR A 77 15.01 -9.03 -3.86
C TYR A 77 14.59 -8.47 -5.21
N HIS A 78 13.56 -7.63 -5.22
CA HIS A 78 13.02 -6.97 -6.43
C HIS A 78 13.91 -5.82 -6.95
N TYR A 79 14.95 -5.41 -6.22
CA TYR A 79 15.72 -4.20 -6.52
C TYR A 79 17.22 -4.47 -6.70
N PRO A 80 17.62 -5.33 -7.67
CA PRO A 80 19.00 -5.81 -7.83
C PRO A 80 20.02 -4.73 -8.19
N ARG A 81 19.56 -3.52 -8.49
CA ARG A 81 20.40 -2.40 -8.92
C ARG A 81 20.45 -1.24 -7.91
N SER A 82 19.84 -1.41 -6.72
CA SER A 82 19.77 -0.34 -5.72
C SER A 82 19.95 -0.87 -4.30
N LYS A 83 21.18 -0.78 -3.78
CA LYS A 83 21.48 -1.11 -2.37
C LYS A 83 20.73 -0.22 -1.38
N GLU A 84 20.52 1.05 -1.74
CA GLU A 84 19.75 2.00 -0.93
C GLU A 84 18.30 1.54 -0.75
N THR A 85 17.63 1.19 -1.84
CA THR A 85 16.25 0.70 -1.81
C THR A 85 16.13 -0.61 -1.01
N VAL A 86 17.10 -1.52 -1.12
CA VAL A 86 17.11 -2.75 -0.30
C VAL A 86 17.17 -2.42 1.19
N ASN A 87 18.05 -1.52 1.60
CA ASN A 87 18.16 -1.11 3.01
C ASN A 87 16.86 -0.45 3.51
N GLU A 88 16.24 0.40 2.69
CA GLU A 88 14.92 0.99 3.01
C GLU A 88 13.83 -0.08 3.16
N CYS A 89 13.82 -1.10 2.29
CA CYS A 89 12.89 -2.23 2.40
C CYS A 89 13.09 -3.00 3.70
N LEU A 90 14.33 -3.35 4.05
CA LEU A 90 14.66 -4.08 5.26
C LEU A 90 14.28 -3.34 6.54
N ASP A 91 14.46 -2.01 6.57
CA ASP A 91 14.04 -1.18 7.69
C ASP A 91 12.53 -0.97 7.70
N GLY A 92 11.92 -0.81 6.53
CA GLY A 92 10.49 -0.63 6.35
C GLY A 92 9.68 -1.85 6.82
N ILE A 93 10.12 -3.07 6.48
CA ILE A 93 9.43 -4.29 6.88
C ILE A 93 9.42 -4.49 8.41
N LYS A 94 10.54 -4.17 9.09
CA LYS A 94 10.62 -4.22 10.56
C LYS A 94 9.59 -3.28 11.20
N GLN A 95 9.48 -2.06 10.66
CA GLN A 95 8.53 -1.05 11.13
C GLN A 95 7.09 -1.46 10.82
N PHE A 96 6.83 -1.99 9.63
CA PHE A 96 5.51 -2.47 9.22
C PHE A 96 5.04 -3.61 10.13
N LYS A 97 5.86 -4.64 10.34
CA LYS A 97 5.54 -5.77 11.23
C LYS A 97 5.27 -5.33 12.65
N ARG A 98 6.05 -4.38 13.18
CA ARG A 98 5.81 -3.82 14.52
C ARG A 98 4.48 -3.09 14.63
N LYS A 99 4.08 -2.39 13.56
CA LYS A 99 2.84 -1.59 13.55
C LYS A 99 1.62 -2.39 13.11
N TYR A 100 1.78 -3.27 12.14
CA TYR A 100 0.69 -3.91 11.40
C TYR A 100 0.87 -5.43 11.27
N GLY A 101 1.58 -6.06 12.21
CA GLY A 101 1.92 -7.49 12.16
C GLY A 101 0.73 -8.42 12.01
N ASP A 102 -0.44 -8.07 12.59
CA ASP A 102 -1.66 -8.88 12.46
C ASP A 102 -2.21 -8.91 11.02
N SER A 103 -1.79 -7.98 10.16
CA SER A 103 -2.14 -7.99 8.74
C SER A 103 -1.22 -8.87 7.88
N VAL A 104 -0.09 -9.30 8.42
CA VAL A 104 0.84 -10.19 7.71
C VAL A 104 0.18 -11.54 7.52
N VAL A 105 0.27 -12.07 6.29
CA VAL A 105 -0.28 -13.38 5.96
C VAL A 105 0.66 -14.46 6.48
N ASN A 106 0.17 -15.22 7.44
CA ASN A 106 0.84 -16.41 7.94
C ASN A 106 0.35 -17.61 7.12
N GLY A 107 1.19 -18.13 6.23
CA GLY A 107 0.84 -19.26 5.38
C GLY A 107 2.06 -19.78 4.63
N ASP A 108 1.96 -21.00 4.15
CA ASP A 108 3.00 -21.65 3.35
C ASP A 108 2.94 -21.08 1.92
N ILE A 109 3.43 -19.85 1.74
CA ILE A 109 3.57 -19.23 0.43
C ILE A 109 5.03 -19.34 0.02
N ASN A 110 5.28 -19.98 -1.13
CA ASN A 110 6.59 -20.06 -1.72
C ASN A 110 6.81 -18.84 -2.63
N HIS A 111 7.81 -18.06 -2.32
CA HIS A 111 8.15 -16.85 -3.07
C HIS A 111 9.35 -17.08 -3.97
N PHE A 112 9.17 -16.89 -5.26
CA PHE A 112 10.20 -17.08 -6.27
C PHE A 112 10.55 -15.78 -6.98
N TYR A 113 11.85 -15.58 -7.18
CA TYR A 113 12.38 -14.58 -8.10
C TYR A 113 13.12 -15.30 -9.21
N ALA A 114 12.87 -14.92 -10.45
CA ALA A 114 13.46 -15.55 -11.61
C ALA A 114 14.05 -14.50 -12.56
N ILE A 115 15.25 -14.75 -13.07
CA ILE A 115 15.92 -13.90 -14.05
C ILE A 115 15.58 -14.42 -15.45
N SER A 116 14.92 -13.57 -16.24
CA SER A 116 14.57 -13.90 -17.62
C SER A 116 15.83 -14.19 -18.45
N SER A 117 15.77 -15.24 -19.27
CA SER A 117 16.84 -15.59 -20.22
C SER A 117 16.99 -14.58 -21.37
N ARG A 118 16.02 -13.67 -21.53
CA ARG A 118 16.00 -12.63 -22.57
C ARG A 118 15.68 -11.28 -21.96
N ASP A 119 16.34 -10.25 -22.48
CA ASP A 119 16.05 -8.84 -22.18
C ASP A 119 16.09 -8.46 -20.69
N SER A 120 16.69 -9.29 -19.82
CA SER A 120 16.92 -8.90 -18.43
C SER A 120 18.00 -7.83 -18.34
N LEU A 121 17.78 -6.83 -17.48
CA LEU A 121 18.72 -5.74 -17.20
C LEU A 121 19.85 -6.17 -16.24
N VAL A 122 19.74 -7.34 -15.64
CA VAL A 122 20.74 -7.93 -14.75
C VAL A 122 20.99 -9.37 -15.17
N SER A 123 22.26 -9.80 -15.16
CA SER A 123 22.62 -11.20 -15.37
C SER A 123 22.33 -12.05 -14.12
N SER A 124 22.22 -13.36 -14.28
CA SER A 124 22.06 -14.28 -13.15
C SER A 124 23.23 -14.18 -12.17
N GLU A 125 24.48 -14.07 -12.69
CA GLU A 125 25.68 -13.95 -11.90
C GLU A 125 25.71 -12.64 -11.11
N ASP A 126 25.38 -11.51 -11.75
CA ASP A 126 25.33 -10.21 -11.08
C ASP A 126 24.22 -10.16 -10.02
N TYR A 127 23.09 -10.82 -10.28
CA TYR A 127 22.01 -10.91 -9.32
C TYR A 127 22.43 -11.70 -8.07
N ILE A 128 22.98 -12.89 -8.23
CA ILE A 128 23.49 -13.69 -7.11
C ILE A 128 24.54 -12.92 -6.32
N LYS A 129 25.53 -12.33 -7.01
CA LYS A 129 26.53 -11.51 -6.35
C LYS A 129 25.92 -10.36 -5.56
N PHE A 130 24.91 -9.70 -6.12
CA PHE A 130 24.21 -8.61 -5.43
C PHE A 130 23.53 -9.09 -4.15
N LEU A 131 22.85 -10.25 -4.19
CA LEU A 131 22.20 -10.85 -3.02
C LEU A 131 23.21 -11.20 -1.93
N ASP A 132 24.33 -11.81 -2.31
CA ASP A 132 25.45 -12.14 -1.40
C ASP A 132 26.03 -10.87 -0.77
N ASP A 133 26.30 -9.84 -1.57
CA ASP A 133 26.81 -8.53 -1.11
C ASP A 133 25.85 -7.84 -0.12
N MET A 134 24.54 -8.07 -0.26
CA MET A 134 23.50 -7.50 0.62
C MET A 134 23.15 -8.40 1.80
N GLY A 135 23.68 -9.63 1.85
CA GLY A 135 23.37 -10.62 2.87
C GLY A 135 21.90 -11.09 2.82
N LEU A 136 21.29 -11.12 1.63
CA LEU A 136 19.94 -11.61 1.40
C LEU A 136 19.99 -13.13 1.19
N GLU A 137 19.32 -13.87 2.06
CA GLU A 137 19.28 -15.35 2.02
C GLU A 137 18.36 -15.84 0.89
N TYR A 138 18.78 -16.86 0.17
CA TYR A 138 18.01 -17.49 -0.90
C TYR A 138 18.36 -18.98 -1.03
N ASN A 139 17.46 -19.74 -1.65
CA ASN A 139 17.71 -21.12 -2.08
C ASN A 139 17.64 -21.18 -3.61
N LEU A 140 18.58 -21.86 -4.23
CA LEU A 140 18.51 -22.13 -5.67
C LEU A 140 17.36 -23.11 -5.96
N HIS A 141 16.62 -22.81 -7.01
CA HIS A 141 15.52 -23.64 -7.50
C HIS A 141 15.75 -23.97 -8.98
N GLU A 142 15.12 -25.04 -9.48
CA GLU A 142 15.13 -25.33 -10.91
C GLU A 142 14.54 -24.13 -11.67
N PRO A 143 15.21 -23.68 -12.75
CA PRO A 143 14.72 -22.56 -13.54
C PRO A 143 13.31 -22.83 -14.09
N ILE A 144 12.43 -21.87 -13.93
CA ILE A 144 11.13 -21.88 -14.64
C ILE A 144 11.35 -21.58 -16.12
N ASN A 145 10.39 -21.97 -16.98
CA ASN A 145 10.50 -21.74 -18.41
C ASN A 145 10.89 -20.29 -18.74
N GLY A 146 11.77 -20.10 -19.72
CA GLY A 146 12.20 -18.77 -20.17
C GLY A 146 13.09 -18.02 -19.18
N THR A 147 13.65 -18.67 -18.16
CA THR A 147 14.57 -18.05 -17.18
C THR A 147 15.88 -18.79 -17.08
N ASP A 148 16.96 -18.06 -16.78
CA ASP A 148 18.30 -18.61 -16.56
C ASP A 148 18.56 -18.93 -15.08
N LEU A 149 17.80 -18.31 -14.19
CA LEU A 149 17.91 -18.49 -12.75
C LEU A 149 16.53 -18.41 -12.12
N THR A 150 16.27 -19.27 -11.17
CA THR A 150 15.14 -19.14 -10.23
C THR A 150 15.66 -19.38 -8.81
N ILE A 151 15.27 -18.50 -7.91
CA ILE A 151 15.55 -18.63 -6.48
C ILE A 151 14.27 -18.62 -5.67
N GLU A 152 14.25 -19.35 -4.59
CA GLU A 152 13.21 -19.28 -3.56
C GLU A 152 13.70 -18.44 -2.39
N VAL A 153 12.84 -17.58 -1.89
CA VAL A 153 13.17 -16.60 -0.85
C VAL A 153 12.14 -16.57 0.26
N ASP A 154 12.55 -16.12 1.43
CA ASP A 154 11.67 -15.90 2.56
C ASP A 154 11.13 -14.45 2.50
N GLU A 155 10.04 -14.23 1.76
CA GLU A 155 9.26 -12.99 1.79
C GLU A 155 7.88 -13.25 2.39
N GLU A 156 7.06 -12.20 2.51
CA GLU A 156 5.73 -12.28 3.08
C GLU A 156 4.76 -11.41 2.29
N LEU A 157 3.50 -11.72 2.43
CA LEU A 157 2.40 -10.89 1.95
C LEU A 157 1.67 -10.25 3.13
N PHE A 158 0.88 -9.23 2.87
CA PHE A 158 -0.07 -8.70 3.82
C PHE A 158 -1.51 -8.76 3.26
N ASP A 159 -2.46 -8.89 4.16
CA ASP A 159 -3.89 -8.83 3.88
C ASP A 159 -4.38 -7.39 4.03
N SER A 160 -4.81 -6.80 2.93
CA SER A 160 -5.26 -5.40 2.90
C SER A 160 -6.56 -5.16 3.68
N ASP A 161 -7.42 -6.15 3.80
CA ASP A 161 -8.65 -6.05 4.61
C ASP A 161 -8.29 -6.03 6.09
N LYS A 162 -7.39 -6.92 6.53
CA LYS A 162 -6.86 -6.92 7.90
C LYS A 162 -6.12 -5.62 8.20
N LEU A 163 -5.32 -5.11 7.27
CA LEU A 163 -4.62 -3.84 7.41
C LEU A 163 -5.62 -2.68 7.62
N THR A 164 -6.70 -2.66 6.84
CA THR A 164 -7.76 -1.64 6.95
C THR A 164 -8.44 -1.71 8.32
N ILE A 165 -8.82 -2.91 8.76
CA ILE A 165 -9.45 -3.15 10.07
C ILE A 165 -8.50 -2.72 11.19
N GLN A 166 -7.25 -3.15 11.15
CA GLN A 166 -6.24 -2.84 12.16
C GLN A 166 -5.97 -1.34 12.25
N SER A 167 -5.89 -0.65 11.10
CA SER A 167 -5.69 0.81 11.06
C SER A 167 -6.88 1.56 11.65
N SER A 168 -8.11 1.12 11.37
CA SER A 168 -9.33 1.70 11.95
C SER A 168 -9.36 1.55 13.47
N TYR A 169 -9.04 0.35 13.98
CA TYR A 169 -8.98 0.11 15.43
C TYR A 169 -7.90 0.95 16.12
N LYS A 170 -6.72 1.08 15.50
CA LYS A 170 -5.64 1.90 16.05
C LYS A 170 -6.03 3.36 16.16
N MET A 171 -6.57 3.94 15.09
CA MET A 171 -7.03 5.34 15.09
C MET A 171 -8.13 5.57 16.14
N LYS A 172 -9.11 4.66 16.22
CA LYS A 172 -10.18 4.71 17.22
C LYS A 172 -9.61 4.63 18.65
N GLY A 173 -8.66 3.72 18.89
CA GLY A 173 -8.05 3.50 20.20
C GLY A 173 -7.30 4.70 20.74
N VAL A 174 -6.77 5.56 19.88
CA VAL A 174 -6.05 6.79 20.26
C VAL A 174 -6.88 8.08 20.12
N GLY A 175 -8.14 7.96 19.71
CA GLY A 175 -9.07 9.08 19.65
C GLY A 175 -8.97 9.96 18.42
N VAL A 176 -8.49 9.46 17.28
CA VAL A 176 -8.53 10.17 16.00
C VAL A 176 -9.99 10.34 15.57
N ASN A 177 -10.38 11.57 15.23
CA ASN A 177 -11.66 11.86 14.61
C ASN A 177 -11.58 11.60 13.10
N VAL A 178 -12.26 10.57 12.60
CA VAL A 178 -12.26 10.19 11.17
C VAL A 178 -13.53 10.71 10.49
N VAL A 179 -13.37 11.54 9.45
CA VAL A 179 -14.46 12.09 8.65
C VAL A 179 -14.34 11.54 7.23
N LEU A 180 -15.25 10.63 6.87
CA LEU A 180 -15.35 10.02 5.54
C LEU A 180 -16.26 10.86 4.62
N ASN A 181 -16.19 10.61 3.30
CA ASN A 181 -16.93 11.35 2.28
C ASN A 181 -16.68 12.86 2.35
N LYS A 182 -15.47 13.26 2.78
CA LYS A 182 -15.09 14.65 2.94
C LYS A 182 -13.97 15.01 1.96
N HIS A 183 -14.34 15.68 0.88
CA HIS A 183 -13.36 16.35 0.02
C HIS A 183 -12.82 17.58 0.76
N THR A 184 -11.52 17.64 0.94
CA THR A 184 -10.84 18.73 1.66
C THR A 184 -10.37 19.80 0.69
N THR A 185 -10.59 21.05 1.06
CA THR A 185 -10.07 22.22 0.34
C THR A 185 -9.14 23.00 1.26
N LYS A 186 -8.48 24.03 0.73
CA LYS A 186 -7.56 24.87 1.53
C LYS A 186 -8.28 25.67 2.62
N GLU A 187 -9.55 26.00 2.42
CA GLU A 187 -10.37 26.69 3.41
C GLU A 187 -10.56 25.85 4.69
N ASP A 188 -10.51 24.51 4.58
CA ASP A 188 -10.57 23.63 5.75
C ASP A 188 -9.32 23.75 6.65
N PHE A 189 -8.21 24.32 6.15
CA PHE A 189 -6.96 24.42 6.91
C PHE A 189 -7.03 25.45 8.04
N ASP A 190 -7.85 26.47 7.90
CA ASP A 190 -7.96 27.58 8.86
C ASP A 190 -8.42 27.13 10.26
N ASP A 191 -9.07 25.98 10.36
CA ASP A 191 -9.54 25.40 11.64
C ASP A 191 -8.46 24.62 12.39
N TYR A 192 -7.24 24.46 11.82
CA TYR A 192 -6.18 23.61 12.32
C TYR A 192 -4.84 24.35 12.44
N ASP A 193 -4.05 23.96 13.45
CA ASP A 193 -2.70 24.51 13.66
C ASP A 193 -1.68 23.90 12.70
N TYR A 194 -1.89 22.62 12.32
CA TYR A 194 -1.03 21.88 11.39
C TYR A 194 -1.87 21.06 10.42
N VAL A 195 -1.33 20.87 9.20
CA VAL A 195 -1.95 20.05 8.16
C VAL A 195 -0.92 19.05 7.62
N VAL A 196 -1.28 17.78 7.58
CA VAL A 196 -0.53 16.71 6.95
C VAL A 196 -1.27 16.28 5.69
N ILE A 197 -0.65 16.46 4.52
CA ILE A 197 -1.23 16.11 3.23
C ILE A 197 -0.68 14.75 2.80
N ALA A 198 -1.54 13.72 2.75
CA ALA A 198 -1.21 12.33 2.40
C ALA A 198 -2.12 11.81 1.28
N THR A 199 -2.39 12.64 0.27
CA THR A 199 -3.38 12.41 -0.79
C THR A 199 -2.82 11.72 -2.03
N TYR A 200 -1.57 11.23 -1.99
CA TYR A 200 -0.91 10.47 -3.05
C TYR A 200 -0.98 11.18 -4.42
N SER A 201 -1.72 10.64 -5.40
CA SER A 201 -1.82 11.24 -6.75
C SER A 201 -2.51 12.61 -6.79
N LYS A 202 -3.22 13.00 -5.73
CA LYS A 202 -3.88 14.30 -5.58
C LYS A 202 -3.11 15.32 -4.75
N LEU A 203 -1.83 15.04 -4.45
CA LEU A 203 -1.00 15.88 -3.58
C LEU A 203 -0.99 17.36 -4.01
N ASN A 204 -0.88 17.62 -5.30
CA ASN A 204 -0.81 18.97 -5.85
C ASN A 204 -2.12 19.75 -5.78
N GLU A 205 -3.26 19.13 -5.48
CA GLU A 205 -4.54 19.85 -5.33
C GLU A 205 -4.50 20.79 -4.11
N LEU A 206 -3.73 20.42 -3.09
CA LEU A 206 -3.64 21.13 -1.81
C LEU A 206 -2.32 21.89 -1.61
N LEU A 207 -1.32 21.72 -2.48
CA LEU A 207 -0.03 22.41 -2.38
C LEU A 207 -0.03 23.75 -3.12
N ASP A 208 0.66 24.75 -2.57
CA ASP A 208 0.92 26.02 -3.24
C ASP A 208 2.01 25.86 -4.31
N ASN A 209 3.09 25.18 -3.96
CA ASN A 209 4.20 24.88 -4.86
C ASN A 209 4.03 23.48 -5.45
N LYS A 210 3.40 23.42 -6.62
CA LYS A 210 3.17 22.15 -7.33
C LYS A 210 4.47 21.62 -7.92
N LYS A 211 4.56 20.28 -7.98
CA LYS A 211 5.63 19.56 -8.66
C LYS A 211 5.04 18.76 -9.81
N GLN A 212 5.77 18.66 -10.91
CA GLN A 212 5.38 17.77 -11.99
C GLN A 212 5.72 16.32 -11.64
N TYR A 213 4.76 15.45 -11.84
CA TYR A 213 4.90 13.99 -11.66
C TYR A 213 4.49 13.26 -12.93
N GLN A 214 5.05 12.08 -13.12
CA GLN A 214 4.50 11.10 -14.06
C GLN A 214 3.38 10.34 -13.35
N TYR A 215 2.20 10.36 -13.94
CA TYR A 215 1.03 9.63 -13.47
C TYR A 215 0.72 8.49 -14.43
N GLU A 216 0.40 7.35 -13.88
CA GLU A 216 0.02 6.17 -14.64
C GLU A 216 -1.27 5.57 -14.10
N VAL A 217 -2.19 5.27 -15.01
CA VAL A 217 -3.37 4.46 -14.70
C VAL A 217 -3.03 3.01 -14.98
N VAL A 218 -3.03 2.20 -13.94
CA VAL A 218 -2.61 0.81 -14.02
C VAL A 218 -3.75 -0.15 -13.69
N GLU A 219 -3.74 -1.31 -14.36
CA GLU A 219 -4.61 -2.45 -14.11
C GLU A 219 -3.85 -3.51 -13.31
N LYS A 220 -4.52 -4.11 -12.35
CA LYS A 220 -4.08 -5.27 -11.60
C LYS A 220 -5.12 -6.38 -11.76
N PRO A 221 -5.03 -7.23 -12.80
CA PRO A 221 -5.98 -8.30 -13.00
C PRO A 221 -5.98 -9.27 -11.82
N VAL A 222 -7.17 -9.67 -11.38
CA VAL A 222 -7.36 -10.74 -10.40
C VAL A 222 -7.94 -11.95 -11.14
N VAL A 223 -7.25 -13.06 -11.04
CA VAL A 223 -7.55 -14.28 -11.81
C VAL A 223 -7.57 -15.52 -10.91
N ARG A 224 -8.22 -16.57 -11.39
CA ARG A 224 -8.05 -17.93 -10.86
C ARG A 224 -7.05 -18.66 -11.73
N LEU A 225 -5.97 -19.12 -11.13
CA LEU A 225 -4.95 -19.92 -11.81
C LEU A 225 -5.14 -21.41 -11.48
N PRO A 226 -4.53 -22.32 -12.27
CA PRO A 226 -4.48 -23.75 -11.95
C PRO A 226 -3.93 -24.03 -10.54
N ASP A 227 -4.30 -25.17 -9.97
CA ASP A 227 -3.88 -25.56 -8.61
C ASP A 227 -2.36 -25.67 -8.45
N SER A 228 -1.61 -25.85 -9.55
CA SER A 228 -0.14 -25.83 -9.58
C SER A 228 0.47 -24.51 -9.09
N TYR A 229 -0.29 -23.42 -9.16
CA TYR A 229 0.14 -22.07 -8.72
C TYR A 229 -0.35 -21.72 -7.31
N LYS A 230 -1.15 -22.59 -6.68
CA LYS A 230 -1.64 -22.34 -5.34
C LYS A 230 -0.49 -22.06 -4.38
N ASN A 231 -0.61 -20.99 -3.60
CA ASN A 231 0.40 -20.56 -2.65
C ASN A 231 1.78 -20.26 -3.27
N LYS A 232 1.85 -19.95 -4.55
CA LYS A 232 3.07 -19.51 -5.22
C LYS A 232 3.01 -18.02 -5.56
N SER A 233 4.06 -17.31 -5.21
CA SER A 233 4.32 -15.94 -5.63
C SER A 233 5.55 -15.97 -6.52
N VAL A 234 5.46 -15.46 -7.74
CA VAL A 234 6.55 -15.50 -8.72
C VAL A 234 6.75 -14.12 -9.31
N VAL A 235 7.99 -13.66 -9.32
CA VAL A 235 8.40 -12.42 -9.99
C VAL A 235 9.48 -12.74 -11.02
N VAL A 236 9.19 -12.48 -12.28
CA VAL A 236 10.19 -12.56 -13.34
C VAL A 236 10.87 -11.20 -13.49
N MET A 237 12.18 -11.17 -13.51
CA MET A 237 13.03 -9.97 -13.50
C MET A 237 14.16 -10.03 -14.54
N ASP A 238 14.90 -8.99 -14.72
CA ASP A 238 14.75 -7.58 -14.35
C ASP A 238 14.36 -6.81 -15.60
N GLY A 239 13.10 -6.34 -15.67
CA GLY A 239 12.57 -5.67 -16.86
C GLY A 239 11.05 -5.75 -16.99
N PRO A 240 10.52 -5.61 -18.21
CA PRO A 240 9.06 -5.53 -18.43
C PRO A 240 8.40 -6.93 -18.43
N PHE A 241 8.53 -7.67 -17.32
CA PHE A 241 8.05 -9.03 -17.19
C PHE A 241 6.85 -9.13 -16.24
N MET A 242 6.36 -10.37 -16.13
CA MET A 242 5.22 -10.76 -15.32
C MET A 242 5.58 -10.96 -13.85
N CYS A 243 4.61 -10.66 -12.98
CA CYS A 243 4.55 -11.23 -11.65
C CYS A 243 3.14 -11.74 -11.35
N LEU A 244 3.07 -12.74 -10.50
CA LEU A 244 1.83 -13.26 -9.95
C LEU A 244 1.98 -13.44 -8.44
N ASP A 245 0.97 -13.02 -7.69
CA ASP A 245 0.95 -13.09 -6.24
C ASP A 245 -0.38 -13.65 -5.74
N PRO A 246 -0.38 -14.51 -4.73
CA PRO A 246 -1.61 -14.97 -4.11
C PRO A 246 -2.47 -13.80 -3.61
N TYR A 247 -3.77 -13.89 -3.87
CA TYR A 247 -4.76 -12.92 -3.46
C TYR A 247 -6.01 -13.62 -2.97
N LYS A 248 -6.38 -13.42 -1.73
CA LYS A 248 -7.59 -13.98 -1.08
C LYS A 248 -7.92 -15.42 -1.53
N SER A 249 -7.90 -16.37 -0.66
CA SER A 249 -8.23 -17.77 -0.92
C SER A 249 -7.42 -18.40 -2.07
N ASP A 250 -8.05 -18.57 -3.25
CA ASP A 250 -7.57 -19.27 -4.42
C ASP A 250 -7.36 -18.38 -5.66
N LEU A 251 -7.34 -17.06 -5.45
CA LEU A 251 -7.11 -16.08 -6.49
C LEU A 251 -5.66 -15.62 -6.50
N HIS A 252 -5.27 -15.02 -7.63
CA HIS A 252 -3.99 -14.36 -7.81
C HIS A 252 -4.19 -12.97 -8.39
N VAL A 253 -3.36 -12.03 -7.96
CA VAL A 253 -3.21 -10.74 -8.62
C VAL A 253 -2.03 -10.81 -9.58
N LEU A 254 -2.23 -10.35 -10.82
CA LEU A 254 -1.19 -10.28 -11.82
C LEU A 254 -0.58 -8.88 -11.86
N GLY A 255 0.71 -8.82 -12.11
CA GLY A 255 1.44 -7.61 -12.40
C GLY A 255 2.25 -7.74 -13.69
N HIS A 256 2.41 -6.63 -14.40
CA HIS A 256 3.31 -6.52 -15.55
C HIS A 256 3.71 -5.05 -15.71
N VAL A 257 5.01 -4.78 -15.77
CA VAL A 257 5.52 -3.40 -15.79
C VAL A 257 4.95 -2.61 -16.97
N LYS A 258 4.86 -3.20 -18.16
CA LYS A 258 4.41 -2.52 -19.38
C LYS A 258 2.92 -2.69 -19.64
N HIS A 259 2.38 -3.91 -19.51
CA HIS A 259 1.00 -4.20 -19.90
C HIS A 259 -0.04 -3.70 -18.91
N ALA A 260 0.36 -3.45 -17.66
CA ALA A 260 -0.52 -2.87 -16.65
C ALA A 260 -0.97 -1.43 -16.98
N ILE A 261 -0.19 -0.68 -17.76
CA ILE A 261 -0.39 0.75 -17.96
C ILE A 261 -1.44 1.00 -19.05
N HIS A 262 -2.56 1.61 -18.70
CA HIS A 262 -3.60 2.08 -19.63
C HIS A 262 -3.29 3.45 -20.22
N SER A 263 -2.81 4.36 -19.41
CA SER A 263 -2.42 5.72 -19.84
C SER A 263 -1.33 6.28 -18.93
N THR A 264 -0.54 7.18 -19.50
CA THR A 264 0.51 7.93 -18.79
C THR A 264 0.38 9.40 -19.14
N ASN A 265 0.54 10.27 -18.15
CA ASN A 265 0.75 11.69 -18.36
C ASN A 265 1.82 12.24 -17.42
N VAL A 266 2.50 13.30 -17.85
CA VAL A 266 3.39 14.12 -17.01
C VAL A 266 2.76 15.48 -16.84
N GLY A 267 2.65 15.93 -15.60
CA GLY A 267 2.03 17.22 -15.31
C GLY A 267 1.77 17.43 -13.82
N ASP A 268 0.98 18.45 -13.52
CA ASP A 268 0.61 18.78 -12.14
C ASP A 268 -0.48 17.85 -11.58
N TYR A 269 -1.28 17.24 -12.46
CA TYR A 269 -2.42 16.43 -12.07
C TYR A 269 -2.53 15.16 -12.93
N PRO A 270 -3.08 14.04 -12.38
CA PRO A 270 -3.39 12.88 -13.17
C PRO A 270 -4.51 13.18 -14.18
N MET A 271 -4.33 12.73 -15.42
CA MET A 271 -5.34 12.85 -16.47
C MET A 271 -5.82 11.47 -16.93
N VAL A 272 -7.11 11.20 -16.77
CA VAL A 272 -7.76 9.98 -17.24
C VAL A 272 -8.84 10.36 -18.26
N LEU A 273 -8.51 10.21 -19.54
CA LEU A 273 -9.39 10.65 -20.63
C LEU A 273 -10.56 9.70 -20.89
N ASN A 274 -10.40 8.43 -20.59
CA ASN A 274 -11.42 7.43 -20.84
C ASN A 274 -12.42 7.36 -19.67
N LYS A 275 -13.68 7.69 -19.94
CA LYS A 275 -14.76 7.73 -18.93
C LYS A 275 -15.07 6.38 -18.30
N ASP A 276 -14.95 5.28 -19.06
CA ASP A 276 -15.16 3.95 -18.51
C ASP A 276 -14.07 3.59 -17.49
N ILE A 277 -12.81 3.95 -17.78
CA ILE A 277 -11.69 3.78 -16.82
C ILE A 277 -11.87 4.65 -15.57
N VAL A 278 -12.34 5.90 -15.73
CA VAL A 278 -12.65 6.77 -14.57
C VAL A 278 -13.64 6.08 -13.62
N GLY A 279 -14.65 5.41 -14.17
CA GLY A 279 -15.63 4.66 -13.38
C GLY A 279 -15.07 3.44 -12.64
N TYR A 280 -13.87 2.95 -13.02
CA TYR A 280 -13.21 1.81 -12.38
C TYR A 280 -12.26 2.22 -11.25
N LEU A 281 -11.79 3.47 -11.25
CA LEU A 281 -10.78 3.92 -10.29
C LEU A 281 -11.26 3.73 -8.84
N ASN A 282 -10.42 3.10 -8.04
CA ASN A 282 -10.60 2.91 -6.59
C ASN A 282 -11.87 2.13 -6.18
N ASN A 283 -12.46 1.38 -7.11
CA ASN A 283 -13.67 0.57 -6.87
C ASN A 283 -13.39 -0.91 -6.58
N GLY A 284 -12.14 -1.25 -6.24
CA GLY A 284 -11.74 -2.62 -5.95
C GLY A 284 -11.74 -3.53 -7.18
N VAL A 285 -12.11 -4.80 -7.00
CA VAL A 285 -12.17 -5.78 -8.10
C VAL A 285 -13.48 -5.62 -8.88
N ILE A 286 -13.36 -5.33 -10.17
CA ILE A 286 -14.49 -5.18 -11.10
C ILE A 286 -14.63 -6.45 -11.92
N SER A 287 -15.77 -7.10 -11.83
CA SER A 287 -16.07 -8.29 -12.63
C SER A 287 -16.39 -7.91 -14.07
N ASN A 288 -15.73 -8.59 -15.02
CA ASN A 288 -15.95 -8.42 -16.47
C ASN A 288 -15.89 -6.95 -16.94
N PRO A 289 -14.79 -6.23 -16.68
CA PRO A 289 -14.67 -4.84 -17.11
C PRO A 289 -14.72 -4.76 -18.66
N LYS A 290 -15.35 -3.72 -19.17
CA LYS A 290 -15.41 -3.46 -20.64
C LYS A 290 -14.03 -3.15 -21.22
N ILE A 291 -13.13 -2.59 -20.42
CA ILE A 291 -11.77 -2.25 -20.79
C ILE A 291 -10.83 -3.00 -19.88
N THR A 292 -10.03 -3.87 -20.46
CA THR A 292 -9.01 -4.64 -19.78
C THR A 292 -7.89 -5.00 -20.73
N LYS A 293 -6.71 -5.21 -20.24
CA LYS A 293 -5.55 -5.74 -20.96
C LYS A 293 -5.23 -7.18 -20.57
N ILE A 294 -6.14 -7.88 -19.91
CA ILE A 294 -5.95 -9.24 -19.40
C ILE A 294 -5.34 -10.18 -20.46
N GLN A 295 -5.77 -10.07 -21.73
CA GLN A 295 -5.24 -10.90 -22.80
C GLN A 295 -3.71 -10.74 -22.96
N ARG A 296 -3.20 -9.51 -22.83
CA ARG A 296 -1.75 -9.23 -22.90
C ARG A 296 -0.99 -9.77 -21.69
N PHE A 297 -1.62 -9.81 -20.52
CA PHE A 297 -1.03 -10.44 -19.34
C PHE A 297 -0.92 -11.96 -19.56
N ILE A 298 -1.97 -12.59 -20.07
CA ILE A 298 -1.98 -14.02 -20.37
C ILE A 298 -0.89 -14.36 -21.40
N GLU A 299 -0.84 -13.64 -22.52
CA GLU A 299 0.17 -13.85 -23.57
C GLU A 299 1.60 -13.71 -23.03
N ALA A 300 1.85 -12.69 -22.19
CA ALA A 300 3.16 -12.53 -21.54
C ALA A 300 3.44 -13.61 -20.51
N GLY A 301 2.42 -14.11 -19.81
CA GLY A 301 2.55 -15.18 -18.81
C GLY A 301 2.87 -16.52 -19.45
N MET A 302 2.32 -16.84 -20.63
CA MET A 302 2.56 -18.09 -21.35
C MET A 302 4.04 -18.34 -21.71
N GLU A 303 4.87 -17.29 -21.68
CA GLU A 303 6.31 -17.43 -21.90
C GLU A 303 7.00 -18.15 -20.72
N PHE A 304 6.47 -17.97 -19.50
CA PHE A 304 7.11 -18.41 -18.26
C PHE A 304 6.33 -19.51 -17.53
N PHE A 305 5.02 -19.55 -17.74
CA PHE A 305 4.12 -20.40 -16.95
C PHE A 305 3.38 -21.39 -17.85
N GLU A 306 3.53 -22.66 -17.52
CA GLU A 306 2.75 -23.71 -18.17
C GLU A 306 1.29 -23.61 -17.71
N ASP A 307 0.35 -23.92 -18.58
CA ASP A 307 -1.09 -23.91 -18.31
C ASP A 307 -1.66 -22.53 -17.88
N PHE A 308 -1.01 -21.45 -18.30
CA PHE A 308 -1.40 -20.08 -17.96
C PHE A 308 -2.52 -19.54 -18.85
#